data_b5e292b4f4ed5a74258c292ad24d353c
#
_entry.id   b5e292b4f4ed5a74258c292ad24d353c
#
_cell.length_a   1.000
_cell.length_b   1.000
_cell.length_c   1.000
_cell.angle_alpha   90.00
_cell.angle_beta   90.00
_cell.angle_gamma   90.00
#
_symmetry.space_group_name_H-M   'P 1'
#
loop_
_entity.id
_entity.type
_entity.pdbx_description
1 polymer ?
#
loop_
_entity_poly.entity_id
_entity_poly.type
_entity_poly.pdbx_seq_one_letter_code
_entity_poly.pdbx_strand_id
1 'polypeptide(L)'
;SLSFDSGEKLMGFVLRDTGAGFTSGTWIAADGTPTPLEPGALRAEPLDWAEVNGRDVPIEWRLTLPERGLDVTLAALNREAWMATSVPYWEGPITITGSHAGRGYLEMTGY
;
A
#
# COMPACT_ATOMS: atom_id res chain seq x y z
N SER A 1 4.04 -2.41 -3.21
CA SER A 1 3.76 -3.48 -4.17
C SER A 1 2.98 -4.60 -3.49
N LEU A 2 2.04 -5.17 -4.19
CA LEU A 2 1.21 -6.27 -3.69
C LEU A 2 1.33 -7.46 -4.65
N SER A 3 1.51 -8.65 -4.09
CA SER A 3 1.52 -9.91 -4.83
C SER A 3 0.44 -10.81 -4.25
N PHE A 4 -0.60 -11.06 -5.01
CA PHE A 4 -1.72 -11.90 -4.58
C PHE A 4 -1.47 -13.38 -4.85
N ASP A 5 -2.09 -14.23 -4.05
CA ASP A 5 -1.95 -15.69 -4.20
C ASP A 5 -2.48 -16.19 -5.55
N SER A 6 -3.36 -15.42 -6.19
CA SER A 6 -3.86 -15.69 -7.55
C SER A 6 -2.79 -15.55 -8.64
N GLY A 7 -1.65 -14.94 -8.33
CA GLY A 7 -0.61 -14.58 -9.31
C GLY A 7 -0.76 -13.17 -9.88
N GLU A 8 -1.86 -12.49 -9.59
CA GLU A 8 -2.05 -11.09 -9.96
C GLU A 8 -1.25 -10.19 -9.02
N LYS A 9 -0.91 -8.99 -9.48
CA LYS A 9 -0.12 -8.03 -8.72
C LYS A 9 -0.67 -6.62 -8.87
N LEU A 10 -0.38 -5.78 -7.89
CA LEU A 10 -0.70 -4.36 -7.93
C LEU A 10 0.52 -3.54 -7.50
N MET A 11 0.92 -2.61 -8.34
CA MET A 11 1.80 -1.51 -7.97
C MET A 11 0.94 -0.28 -7.73
N GLY A 12 0.99 0.27 -6.53
CA GLY A 12 0.17 1.42 -6.16
C GLY A 12 0.99 2.52 -5.52
N PHE A 13 0.60 3.76 -5.77
CA PHE A 13 1.23 4.96 -5.24
C PHE A 13 0.18 5.91 -4.70
N VAL A 14 0.46 6.50 -3.55
CA VAL A 14 -0.36 7.54 -2.93
C VAL A 14 0.53 8.74 -2.65
N LEU A 15 0.20 9.87 -3.26
CA LEU A 15 0.83 11.16 -2.96
C LEU A 15 -0.10 11.96 -2.05
N ARG A 16 0.42 12.38 -0.90
CA ARG A 16 -0.32 13.13 0.12
C ARG A 16 0.15 14.59 0.15
N ASP A 17 0.12 15.29 -0.95
CA ASP A 17 0.66 16.64 -0.99
C ASP A 17 -0.29 17.68 -0.36
N THR A 18 -1.50 17.79 -0.85
CA THR A 18 -2.48 18.78 -0.37
C THR A 18 -3.90 18.25 -0.47
N GLY A 19 -4.58 18.06 0.65
CA GLY A 19 -6.00 17.73 0.66
C GLY A 19 -6.30 16.28 0.33
N ALA A 20 -7.01 16.03 -0.78
CA ALA A 20 -7.55 14.71 -1.10
C ALA A 20 -6.49 13.65 -1.48
N GLY A 21 -5.27 14.08 -1.74
CA GLY A 21 -4.21 13.18 -2.23
C GLY A 21 -4.40 12.80 -3.70
N PHE A 22 -3.43 12.06 -4.21
CA PHE A 22 -3.44 11.54 -5.56
C PHE A 22 -3.03 10.08 -5.55
N THR A 23 -3.77 9.23 -6.25
CA THR A 23 -3.41 7.82 -6.39
C THR A 23 -3.18 7.46 -7.84
N SER A 24 -2.23 6.57 -8.06
CA SER A 24 -1.94 5.98 -9.36
C SER A 24 -1.48 4.54 -9.16
N GLY A 25 -1.38 3.79 -10.22
CA GLY A 25 -0.88 2.44 -10.15
C GLY A 25 -1.05 1.65 -11.42
N THR A 26 -0.68 0.37 -11.32
CA THR A 26 -0.76 -0.59 -12.42
C THR A 26 -1.22 -1.92 -11.88
N TRP A 27 -2.26 -2.48 -12.46
CA TRP A 27 -2.68 -3.85 -12.24
C TRP A 27 -1.92 -4.76 -13.18
N ILE A 28 -1.38 -5.85 -12.66
CA ILE A 28 -0.61 -6.81 -13.44
C ILE A 28 -1.32 -8.15 -13.36
N ALA A 29 -1.82 -8.62 -14.50
CA ALA A 29 -2.47 -9.93 -14.59
C ALA A 29 -1.46 -11.05 -14.30
N ALA A 30 -1.99 -12.25 -14.01
CA ALA A 30 -1.16 -13.41 -13.69
C ALA A 30 -0.19 -13.80 -14.83
N ASP A 31 -0.54 -13.48 -16.06
CA ASP A 31 0.33 -13.69 -17.24
C ASP A 31 1.37 -12.58 -17.44
N GLY A 32 1.37 -11.56 -16.57
CA GLY A 32 2.28 -10.43 -16.64
C GLY A 32 1.77 -9.22 -17.42
N THR A 33 0.56 -9.27 -17.95
CA THR A 33 -0.01 -8.15 -18.72
C THR A 33 -0.31 -6.97 -17.80
N PRO A 34 0.32 -5.80 -18.00
CA PRO A 34 0.05 -4.62 -17.19
C PRO A 34 -1.14 -3.82 -17.70
N THR A 35 -1.93 -3.30 -16.79
CA THR A 35 -3.02 -2.37 -17.08
C THR A 35 -2.88 -1.15 -16.18
N PRO A 36 -2.59 0.04 -16.71
CA PRO A 36 -2.55 1.25 -15.92
C PRO A 36 -3.91 1.54 -15.28
N LEU A 37 -3.91 1.98 -14.03
CA LEU A 37 -5.13 2.42 -13.35
C LEU A 37 -5.45 3.86 -13.72
N GLU A 38 -6.75 4.17 -13.80
CA GLU A 38 -7.18 5.56 -13.89
C GLU A 38 -6.75 6.33 -12.62
N PRO A 39 -6.27 7.57 -12.75
CA PRO A 39 -5.93 8.39 -11.60
C PRO A 39 -7.08 8.47 -10.60
N GLY A 40 -6.80 8.19 -9.33
CA GLY A 40 -7.81 8.22 -8.27
C GLY A 40 -8.70 6.97 -8.17
N ALA A 41 -8.56 5.99 -9.06
CA ALA A 41 -9.32 4.74 -8.98
C ALA A 41 -8.97 3.91 -7.75
N LEU A 42 -7.70 3.84 -7.40
CA LEU A 42 -7.21 3.21 -6.19
C LEU A 42 -7.50 4.13 -4.99
N ARG A 43 -8.09 3.56 -3.94
CA ARG A 43 -8.34 4.28 -2.68
C ARG A 43 -7.56 3.63 -1.56
N ALA A 44 -6.92 4.46 -0.74
CA ALA A 44 -6.15 4.03 0.41
C ALA A 44 -6.60 4.79 1.65
N GLU A 45 -6.88 4.07 2.73
CA GLU A 45 -7.34 4.61 4.00
C GLU A 45 -6.52 4.02 5.13
N PRO A 46 -5.85 4.85 5.96
CA PRO A 46 -5.15 4.35 7.14
C PRO A 46 -6.17 3.83 8.16
N LEU A 47 -5.87 2.66 8.74
CA LEU A 47 -6.73 2.02 9.73
C LEU A 47 -6.13 2.04 11.13
N ASP A 48 -4.82 1.89 11.24
CA ASP A 48 -4.13 1.86 12.52
C ASP A 48 -2.77 2.54 12.42
N TRP A 49 -2.32 3.12 13.53
CA TRP A 49 -1.11 3.92 13.62
C TRP A 49 -0.20 3.39 14.71
N ALA A 50 1.10 3.52 14.52
CA ALA A 50 2.09 3.24 15.53
C ALA A 50 3.03 4.44 15.69
N GLU A 51 3.48 4.67 16.91
CA GLU A 51 4.57 5.62 17.14
C GLU A 51 5.89 4.90 16.85
N VAL A 52 6.60 5.38 15.84
CA VAL A 52 7.88 4.81 15.40
C VAL A 52 8.90 5.94 15.31
N ASN A 53 9.97 5.84 16.07
CA ASN A 53 11.02 6.87 16.12
C ASN A 53 10.47 8.29 16.38
N GLY A 54 9.51 8.40 17.31
CA GLY A 54 8.87 9.68 17.66
C GLY A 54 7.87 10.22 16.63
N ARG A 55 7.47 9.42 15.67
CA ARG A 55 6.54 9.80 14.60
C ARG A 55 5.35 8.85 14.55
N ASP A 56 4.18 9.38 14.24
CA ASP A 56 2.99 8.56 14.00
C ASP A 56 3.00 8.10 12.56
N VAL A 57 3.07 6.77 12.37
CA VAL A 57 3.12 6.14 11.06
C VAL A 57 1.94 5.17 10.91
N PRO A 58 1.19 5.26 9.80
CA PRO A 58 0.10 4.31 9.57
C PRO A 58 0.68 2.95 9.15
N ILE A 59 0.44 1.93 9.98
CA ILE A 59 1.00 0.59 9.80
C ILE A 59 -0.03 -0.43 9.33
N GLU A 60 -1.26 0.00 9.18
CA GLU A 60 -2.35 -0.79 8.64
C GLU A 60 -3.20 0.08 7.73
N TRP A 61 -3.53 -0.44 6.55
CA TRP A 61 -4.25 0.29 5.52
C TRP A 61 -5.37 -0.55 4.93
N ARG A 62 -6.46 0.12 4.55
CA ARG A 62 -7.45 -0.45 3.65
C ARG A 62 -7.20 0.07 2.23
N LEU A 63 -7.09 -0.84 1.29
CA LEU A 63 -7.03 -0.52 -0.12
C LEU A 63 -8.27 -1.02 -0.83
N THR A 64 -8.87 -0.16 -1.65
CA THR A 64 -9.99 -0.55 -2.49
C THR A 64 -9.76 -0.15 -3.94
N LEU A 65 -10.12 -1.07 -4.84
CA LEU A 65 -10.13 -0.86 -6.28
C LEU A 65 -11.40 -1.50 -6.82
N PRO A 66 -12.53 -0.76 -6.84
CA PRO A 66 -13.85 -1.34 -7.14
C PRO A 66 -13.94 -2.04 -8.49
N GLU A 67 -13.29 -1.51 -9.51
CA GLU A 67 -13.29 -2.10 -10.86
C GLU A 67 -12.67 -3.51 -10.94
N ARG A 68 -11.85 -3.87 -9.95
CA ARG A 68 -11.23 -5.19 -9.83
C ARG A 68 -11.82 -6.02 -8.68
N GLY A 69 -12.86 -5.52 -8.02
CA GLY A 69 -13.41 -6.18 -6.85
C GLY A 69 -12.42 -6.28 -5.68
N LEU A 70 -11.42 -5.39 -5.63
CA LEU A 70 -10.41 -5.39 -4.60
C LEU A 70 -10.90 -4.60 -3.38
N ASP A 71 -10.89 -5.24 -2.22
CA ASP A 71 -11.11 -4.62 -0.92
C ASP A 71 -10.27 -5.41 0.09
N VAL A 72 -9.11 -4.88 0.41
CA VAL A 72 -8.11 -5.59 1.23
C VAL A 72 -7.61 -4.73 2.36
N THR A 73 -7.14 -5.41 3.41
CA THR A 73 -6.40 -4.82 4.51
C THR A 73 -4.93 -5.20 4.37
N LEU A 74 -4.08 -4.19 4.44
CA LEU A 74 -2.62 -4.34 4.46
C LEU A 74 -2.16 -4.13 5.89
N ALA A 75 -1.41 -5.08 6.44
CA ALA A 75 -0.89 -4.99 7.80
C ALA A 75 0.62 -5.22 7.83
N ALA A 76 1.33 -4.32 8.52
CA ALA A 76 2.78 -4.43 8.68
C ALA A 76 3.16 -5.69 9.47
N LEU A 77 4.13 -6.45 8.98
CA LEU A 77 4.73 -7.55 9.72
C LEU A 77 5.68 -7.05 10.81
N ASN A 78 6.37 -5.95 10.55
CA ASN A 78 7.20 -5.25 11.52
C ASN A 78 6.73 -3.80 11.64
N ARG A 79 6.09 -3.46 12.75
CA ARG A 79 5.56 -2.11 13.00
C ARG A 79 6.66 -1.05 13.08
N GLU A 80 7.87 -1.43 13.44
CA GLU A 80 9.01 -0.54 13.68
C GLU A 80 10.03 -0.56 12.52
N ALA A 81 9.60 -0.83 11.30
CA ALA A 81 10.47 -0.93 10.12
C ALA A 81 10.94 0.45 9.62
N TRP A 82 11.55 1.21 10.51
CA TRP A 82 12.01 2.57 10.26
C TRP A 82 13.45 2.59 9.74
N MET A 83 13.69 3.34 8.67
CA MET A 83 15.00 3.57 8.08
C MET A 83 15.49 4.97 8.43
N ALA A 84 16.48 5.06 9.32
CA ALA A 84 17.05 6.32 9.80
C ALA A 84 18.15 6.81 8.85
N THR A 85 17.80 7.08 7.62
CA THR A 85 18.69 7.61 6.59
C THR A 85 18.60 9.13 6.48
N SER A 86 19.32 9.76 5.55
CA SER A 86 19.28 11.22 5.35
C SER A 86 17.88 11.74 5.03
N VAL A 87 17.07 10.94 4.33
CA VAL A 87 15.63 11.12 4.20
C VAL A 87 14.97 9.95 4.92
N PRO A 88 14.52 10.13 6.17
CA PRO A 88 13.98 9.03 6.95
C PRO A 88 12.65 8.54 6.37
N TYR A 89 12.45 7.23 6.36
CA TYR A 89 11.23 6.60 5.85
C TYR A 89 10.95 5.26 6.55
N TRP A 90 9.71 4.82 6.45
CA TRP A 90 9.28 3.51 6.89
C TRP A 90 9.19 2.58 5.67
N GLU A 91 9.76 1.39 5.77
CA GLU A 91 9.76 0.41 4.69
C GLU A 91 9.73 -1.00 5.27
N GLY A 92 8.79 -1.82 4.82
CA GLY A 92 8.72 -3.18 5.34
C GLY A 92 7.69 -4.07 4.64
N PRO A 93 7.78 -5.37 4.90
CA PRO A 93 6.82 -6.34 4.38
C PRO A 93 5.46 -6.21 5.06
N ILE A 94 4.42 -6.51 4.29
CA ILE A 94 3.03 -6.49 4.74
C ILE A 94 2.32 -7.78 4.37
N THR A 95 1.30 -8.12 5.15
CA THR A 95 0.32 -9.15 4.79
C THR A 95 -0.90 -8.50 4.14
N ILE A 96 -1.57 -9.25 3.28
CA ILE A 96 -2.78 -8.82 2.59
C ILE A 96 -3.89 -9.80 2.93
N THR A 97 -5.01 -9.27 3.41
CA THR A 97 -6.22 -10.05 3.71
C THR A 97 -7.46 -9.34 3.17
N GLY A 98 -8.56 -10.08 3.03
CA GLY A 98 -9.83 -9.54 2.52
C GLY A 98 -10.25 -10.22 1.23
N SER A 99 -10.68 -9.46 0.23
CA SER A 99 -11.13 -10.01 -1.06
C SER A 99 -10.03 -10.79 -1.79
N HIS A 100 -8.78 -10.42 -1.57
CA HIS A 100 -7.59 -11.06 -2.10
C HIS A 100 -6.61 -11.28 -0.95
N ALA A 101 -5.89 -12.38 -0.98
CA ALA A 101 -4.85 -12.67 0.00
C ALA A 101 -3.48 -12.70 -0.67
N GLY A 102 -2.45 -12.39 0.10
CA GLY A 102 -1.09 -12.40 -0.41
C GLY A 102 -0.12 -11.65 0.49
N ARG A 103 0.96 -11.22 -0.10
CA ARG A 103 2.03 -10.48 0.56
C ARG A 103 2.42 -9.27 -0.26
N GLY A 104 3.00 -8.29 0.42
CA GLY A 104 3.45 -7.09 -0.26
C GLY A 104 4.57 -6.41 0.49
N TYR A 105 4.90 -5.25 -0.03
CA TYR A 105 5.92 -4.37 0.51
C TYR A 105 5.42 -2.95 0.50
N LEU A 106 5.53 -2.28 1.63
CA LEU A 106 5.05 -0.92 1.82
C LEU A 106 6.23 0.00 2.12
N GLU A 107 6.23 1.15 1.48
CA GLU A 107 7.18 2.22 1.73
C GLU A 107 6.42 3.52 1.98
N MET A 108 6.81 4.25 3.00
CA MET A 108 6.17 5.50 3.38
C MET A 108 7.20 6.55 3.76
N THR A 109 7.04 7.74 3.21
CA THR A 109 7.85 8.91 3.52
C THR A 109 6.98 10.07 3.97
N GLY A 110 7.55 11.00 4.74
CA GLY A 110 6.85 12.23 5.14
C GLY A 110 5.93 12.10 6.34
N TYR A 111 6.04 11.03 7.08
CA TYR A 111 5.31 10.86 8.35
C TYR A 111 6.13 11.27 9.56
#